data_03414a88c6d9a9693a85729e57b30921
#
_entry.id   03414a88c6d9a9693a85729e57b30921
#
_cell.length_a   1.000
_cell.length_b   1.000
_cell.length_c   1.000
_cell.angle_alpha   90.00
_cell.angle_beta   90.00
_cell.angle_gamma   90.00
#
_symmetry.space_group_name_H-M   'P 1'
#
loop_
_entity.id
_entity.type
_entity.pdbx_description
1 polymer ?
#
loop_
_entity_poly.entity_id
_entity_poly.type
_entity_poly.pdbx_seq_one_letter_code
_entity_poly.pdbx_strand_id
1 'polypeptide(L)'
;MLFCAYALVAKAQKIEPEVNENVELMSILARMAGYPEYKMDMAGQYIKDMDEHFKSQTKHPAVQYMKELRNKYGISFDAVMSMAIHLNNLSGTFSLIDEEVPTLEKRWGKVDKTEFLTQLGNFYKDSRFNDFFNAHKALYEKGLEAYRENVIKYLDTSWYSAFYGKEPQEVFSVIIGFCNGGGNYGVNRHVRGNKKEVFAVVGYYVDKDDRPMYSKDYLPTLVHEFNHSFVNYLLDEKRYPGHVKDMEQAATGIFELSKWAMAKQAYGNWKTMINESLVRAAVICYMLDNDYKPEEVKQKLSEQIQRNFRWMPELVSMLRKYEKKQHKYGNFECFYPHVITFFSDVAKKENEQFKVLN
;
A
#
# COMPACT_ATOMS: atom_id res chain seq x y z
N MET A 1 -34.60 -5.87 -35.26
CA MET A 1 -34.45 -5.53 -33.83
C MET A 1 -33.04 -4.99 -33.63
N LEU A 2 -32.92 -3.67 -33.51
CA LEU A 2 -31.62 -3.04 -33.14
C LEU A 2 -31.43 -3.20 -31.64
N PHE A 3 -30.44 -3.98 -31.21
CA PHE A 3 -29.96 -3.96 -29.85
C PHE A 3 -29.10 -2.73 -29.68
N CYS A 4 -29.63 -1.66 -29.07
CA CYS A 4 -28.82 -0.59 -28.51
C CYS A 4 -28.09 -1.14 -27.30
N ALA A 5 -26.82 -1.46 -27.47
CA ALA A 5 -25.90 -1.67 -26.35
C ALA A 5 -25.70 -0.33 -25.67
N TYR A 6 -26.39 -0.09 -24.57
CA TYR A 6 -26.01 0.99 -23.63
C TYR A 6 -24.67 0.61 -23.02
N ALA A 7 -23.61 1.20 -23.51
CA ALA A 7 -22.35 1.22 -22.78
C ALA A 7 -22.60 2.03 -21.49
N LEU A 8 -22.76 1.35 -20.38
CA LEU A 8 -22.66 1.96 -19.07
C LEU A 8 -21.24 2.52 -18.96
N VAL A 9 -21.09 3.82 -19.19
CA VAL A 9 -19.85 4.53 -18.87
C VAL A 9 -19.75 4.50 -17.36
N ALA A 10 -18.97 3.60 -16.84
CA ALA A 10 -18.65 3.55 -15.43
C ALA A 10 -18.06 4.90 -15.04
N LYS A 11 -18.69 5.57 -14.08
CA LYS A 11 -18.23 6.88 -13.61
C LYS A 11 -16.93 6.62 -12.84
N ALA A 12 -15.80 7.09 -13.38
CA ALA A 12 -14.51 6.99 -12.72
C ALA A 12 -14.62 7.46 -11.27
N GLN A 13 -14.10 6.68 -10.34
CA GLN A 13 -14.13 7.03 -8.92
C GLN A 13 -13.28 8.29 -8.70
N LYS A 14 -13.89 9.36 -8.15
CA LYS A 14 -13.16 10.52 -7.71
C LYS A 14 -12.42 10.17 -6.42
N ILE A 15 -11.10 10.30 -6.42
CA ILE A 15 -10.27 10.07 -5.25
C ILE A 15 -9.92 11.42 -4.63
N GLU A 16 -10.32 11.60 -3.38
CA GLU A 16 -9.98 12.79 -2.59
C GLU A 16 -9.03 12.37 -1.47
N PRO A 17 -7.85 13.00 -1.34
CA PRO A 17 -6.95 12.76 -0.22
C PRO A 17 -7.53 13.36 1.06
N GLU A 18 -7.27 12.71 2.18
CA GLU A 18 -7.65 13.17 3.51
C GLU A 18 -6.49 13.07 4.50
N VAL A 19 -6.57 13.79 5.62
CA VAL A 19 -5.77 13.53 6.82
C VAL A 19 -6.68 12.87 7.84
N ASN A 20 -6.31 11.67 8.27
CA ASN A 20 -7.11 10.87 9.17
C ASN A 20 -6.58 10.97 10.60
N GLU A 21 -7.45 11.36 11.53
CA GLU A 21 -7.10 11.58 12.95
C GLU A 21 -6.50 10.32 13.59
N ASN A 22 -7.05 9.14 13.32
CA ASN A 22 -6.55 7.89 13.89
C ASN A 22 -5.18 7.50 13.29
N VAL A 23 -4.95 7.80 12.02
CA VAL A 23 -3.64 7.60 11.37
C VAL A 23 -2.58 8.49 12.01
N GLU A 24 -2.88 9.77 12.24
CA GLU A 24 -1.95 10.67 12.93
C GLU A 24 -1.68 10.22 14.37
N LEU A 25 -2.73 9.87 15.13
CA LEU A 25 -2.59 9.40 16.50
C LEU A 25 -1.69 8.15 16.59
N MET A 26 -1.95 7.16 15.74
CA MET A 26 -1.19 5.91 15.71
C MET A 26 0.27 6.12 15.24
N SER A 27 0.48 7.02 14.29
CA SER A 27 1.82 7.40 13.81
C SER A 27 2.63 8.09 14.92
N ILE A 28 2.03 9.05 15.63
CA ILE A 28 2.65 9.75 16.75
C ILE A 28 2.99 8.77 17.87
N LEU A 29 2.06 7.90 18.25
CA LEU A 29 2.28 6.90 19.28
C LEU A 29 3.41 5.91 18.91
N ALA A 30 3.45 5.45 17.64
CA ALA A 30 4.52 4.60 17.13
C ALA A 30 5.88 5.32 17.13
N ARG A 31 5.92 6.60 16.69
CA ARG A 31 7.12 7.43 16.73
C ARG A 31 7.64 7.59 18.16
N MET A 32 6.79 7.91 19.13
CA MET A 32 7.12 8.03 20.54
C MET A 32 7.60 6.70 21.15
N ALA A 33 7.03 5.59 20.70
CA ALA A 33 7.49 4.25 21.07
C ALA A 33 8.85 3.86 20.46
N GLY A 34 9.41 4.71 19.60
CA GLY A 34 10.75 4.53 19.04
C GLY A 34 10.78 3.66 17.78
N TYR A 35 9.69 3.54 17.05
CA TYR A 35 9.64 2.80 15.80
C TYR A 35 10.47 3.50 14.72
N PRO A 36 11.55 2.90 14.19
CA PRO A 36 12.45 3.58 13.26
C PRO A 36 11.77 4.11 12.01
N GLU A 37 10.80 3.36 11.47
CA GLU A 37 10.04 3.70 10.26
C GLU A 37 9.14 4.94 10.45
N TYR A 38 8.80 5.30 11.69
CA TYR A 38 8.02 6.50 12.03
C TYR A 38 8.92 7.65 12.55
N LYS A 39 10.24 7.44 12.62
CA LYS A 39 11.20 8.44 13.13
C LYS A 39 11.91 9.24 12.03
N MET A 40 11.53 9.10 10.79
CA MET A 40 12.06 9.92 9.72
C MET A 40 11.45 11.33 9.78
N ASP A 41 12.30 12.35 9.88
CA ASP A 41 11.90 13.75 10.08
C ASP A 41 11.59 14.44 8.74
N MET A 42 10.55 13.95 8.04
CA MET A 42 10.23 14.38 6.69
C MET A 42 9.24 15.56 6.64
N ALA A 43 8.51 15.82 7.74
CA ALA A 43 7.45 16.82 7.79
C ALA A 43 7.86 18.14 8.46
N GLY A 44 9.17 18.45 8.50
CA GLY A 44 9.71 19.76 8.85
C GLY A 44 9.24 20.29 10.21
N GLN A 45 8.59 21.47 10.20
CA GLN A 45 8.11 22.11 11.42
C GLN A 45 7.06 21.28 12.17
N TYR A 46 6.22 20.51 11.47
CA TYR A 46 5.22 19.64 12.11
C TYR A 46 5.85 18.64 13.09
N ILE A 47 6.99 18.06 12.71
CA ILE A 47 7.71 17.13 13.60
C ILE A 47 8.25 17.82 14.86
N LYS A 48 8.73 19.05 14.73
CA LYS A 48 9.20 19.83 15.90
C LYS A 48 8.06 20.18 16.84
N ASP A 49 6.93 20.59 16.29
CA ASP A 49 5.72 20.89 17.06
C ASP A 49 5.19 19.66 17.79
N MET A 50 5.22 18.50 17.11
CA MET A 50 4.86 17.20 17.67
C MET A 50 5.83 16.81 18.82
N ASP A 51 7.13 16.86 18.58
CA ASP A 51 8.13 16.52 19.60
C ASP A 51 8.01 17.43 20.85
N GLU A 52 7.72 18.72 20.68
CA GLU A 52 7.50 19.65 21.80
C GLU A 52 6.18 19.37 22.53
N HIS A 53 5.08 19.17 21.80
CA HIS A 53 3.76 18.93 22.41
C HIS A 53 3.73 17.64 23.24
N PHE A 54 4.30 16.56 22.71
CA PHE A 54 4.25 15.24 23.34
C PHE A 54 5.47 14.89 24.20
N LYS A 55 6.40 15.79 24.41
CA LYS A 55 7.66 15.54 25.17
C LYS A 55 7.43 14.98 26.59
N SER A 56 6.37 15.42 27.26
CA SER A 56 6.03 14.97 28.62
C SER A 56 5.45 13.54 28.62
N GLN A 57 5.00 13.02 27.48
CA GLN A 57 4.30 11.76 27.34
C GLN A 57 5.23 10.57 27.02
N THR A 58 6.54 10.76 26.98
CA THR A 58 7.53 9.71 26.60
C THR A 58 7.51 8.48 27.50
N LYS A 59 7.03 8.63 28.75
CA LYS A 59 6.86 7.54 29.72
C LYS A 59 5.42 7.10 29.88
N HIS A 60 4.50 7.61 29.07
CA HIS A 60 3.09 7.24 29.15
C HIS A 60 2.91 5.72 28.95
N PRO A 61 1.98 5.05 29.72
CA PRO A 61 1.78 3.61 29.62
C PRO A 61 1.51 3.12 28.18
N ALA A 62 0.73 3.83 27.38
CA ALA A 62 0.48 3.49 25.99
C ALA A 62 1.76 3.46 25.13
N VAL A 63 2.71 4.38 25.38
CA VAL A 63 4.01 4.39 24.68
C VAL A 63 4.84 3.15 25.02
N GLN A 64 4.85 2.75 26.29
CA GLN A 64 5.53 1.52 26.73
C GLN A 64 4.84 0.29 26.15
N TYR A 65 3.50 0.27 26.18
CA TYR A 65 2.71 -0.83 25.61
C TYR A 65 2.96 -1.00 24.11
N MET A 66 3.03 0.10 23.31
CA MET A 66 3.41 0.02 21.90
C MET A 66 4.79 -0.61 21.68
N LYS A 67 5.79 -0.29 22.52
CA LYS A 67 7.11 -0.96 22.47
C LYS A 67 7.01 -2.46 22.69
N GLU A 68 6.21 -2.88 23.66
CA GLU A 68 5.95 -4.31 23.94
C GLU A 68 5.26 -4.99 22.77
N LEU A 69 4.25 -4.35 22.17
CA LEU A 69 3.54 -4.86 21.00
C LEU A 69 4.49 -5.10 19.81
N ARG A 70 5.42 -4.17 19.55
CA ARG A 70 6.45 -4.36 18.52
C ARG A 70 7.32 -5.57 18.84
N ASN A 71 7.85 -5.65 20.06
CA ASN A 71 8.82 -6.67 20.44
C ASN A 71 8.19 -8.08 20.49
N LYS A 72 6.97 -8.17 21.00
CA LYS A 72 6.31 -9.45 21.24
C LYS A 72 5.53 -9.97 20.04
N TYR A 73 4.91 -9.09 19.29
CA TYR A 73 3.98 -9.45 18.21
C TYR A 73 4.39 -8.92 16.83
N GLY A 74 5.47 -8.14 16.75
CA GLY A 74 5.94 -7.57 15.49
C GLY A 74 5.04 -6.46 14.93
N ILE A 75 4.23 -5.80 15.78
CA ILE A 75 3.40 -4.68 15.35
C ILE A 75 4.30 -3.55 14.87
N SER A 76 4.35 -3.33 13.55
CA SER A 76 5.24 -2.38 12.87
C SER A 76 4.73 -2.11 11.47
N PHE A 77 5.24 -1.08 10.81
CA PHE A 77 4.91 -0.73 9.42
C PHE A 77 3.40 -0.67 9.18
N ASP A 78 2.92 -1.43 8.17
CA ASP A 78 1.52 -1.56 7.76
C ASP A 78 0.56 -2.00 8.87
N ALA A 79 1.03 -2.78 9.86
CA ALA A 79 0.17 -3.21 10.97
C ALA A 79 -0.32 -2.02 11.81
N VAL A 80 0.51 -0.99 11.99
CA VAL A 80 0.11 0.24 12.71
C VAL A 80 -1.02 0.94 11.95
N MET A 81 -0.86 1.10 10.64
CA MET A 81 -1.86 1.74 9.78
C MET A 81 -3.12 0.89 9.63
N SER A 82 -2.97 -0.44 9.56
CA SER A 82 -4.10 -1.34 9.55
C SER A 82 -4.99 -1.16 10.78
N MET A 83 -4.41 -1.05 11.98
CA MET A 83 -5.21 -0.73 13.17
C MET A 83 -5.85 0.65 13.05
N ALA A 84 -5.10 1.66 12.64
CA ALA A 84 -5.60 3.04 12.56
C ALA A 84 -6.91 3.17 11.76
N ILE A 85 -6.99 2.51 10.59
CA ILE A 85 -8.18 2.56 9.73
C ILE A 85 -9.34 1.70 10.23
N HIS A 86 -9.13 0.81 11.20
CA HIS A 86 -10.18 0.02 11.84
C HIS A 86 -10.72 0.64 13.14
N LEU A 87 -10.17 1.78 13.57
CA LEU A 87 -10.61 2.48 14.77
C LEU A 87 -11.81 3.38 14.49
N ASN A 88 -12.82 3.30 15.38
CA ASN A 88 -13.83 4.32 15.57
C ASN A 88 -13.42 5.15 16.79
N ASN A 89 -13.37 6.48 16.64
CA ASN A 89 -12.96 7.43 17.67
C ASN A 89 -14.13 8.36 18.02
N LEU A 90 -14.61 8.28 19.23
CA LEU A 90 -15.62 9.19 19.79
C LEU A 90 -14.97 10.02 20.88
N SER A 91 -14.25 11.09 20.48
CA SER A 91 -13.56 12.02 21.39
C SER A 91 -12.68 11.32 22.44
N GLY A 92 -11.86 10.37 21.99
CA GLY A 92 -10.94 9.61 22.85
C GLY A 92 -11.57 8.38 23.52
N THR A 93 -12.78 8.00 23.11
CA THR A 93 -13.32 6.66 23.40
C THR A 93 -13.21 5.83 22.12
N PHE A 94 -12.35 4.81 22.17
CA PHE A 94 -12.05 4.00 20.99
C PHE A 94 -12.79 2.68 21.00
N SER A 95 -13.25 2.26 19.82
CA SER A 95 -13.76 0.94 19.53
C SER A 95 -13.28 0.50 18.15
N LEU A 96 -13.41 -0.78 17.83
CA LEU A 96 -13.26 -1.23 16.44
C LEU A 96 -14.53 -0.88 15.66
N ILE A 97 -14.37 -0.56 14.38
CA ILE A 97 -15.51 -0.24 13.49
C ILE A 97 -16.42 -1.44 13.31
N ASP A 98 -15.86 -2.65 13.34
CA ASP A 98 -16.56 -3.92 13.27
C ASP A 98 -15.97 -4.87 14.32
N GLU A 99 -16.78 -5.64 15.01
CA GLU A 99 -16.33 -6.65 15.97
C GLU A 99 -15.56 -7.77 15.27
N GLU A 100 -16.04 -8.18 14.07
CA GLU A 100 -15.35 -9.08 13.17
C GLU A 100 -14.49 -8.26 12.20
N VAL A 101 -13.22 -8.02 12.51
CA VAL A 101 -12.28 -7.26 11.67
C VAL A 101 -11.45 -8.18 10.75
N PRO A 102 -12.06 -8.80 9.73
CA PRO A 102 -11.40 -9.85 8.93
C PRO A 102 -10.20 -9.33 8.14
N THR A 103 -10.13 -8.02 7.95
CA THR A 103 -9.06 -7.34 7.21
C THR A 103 -8.00 -6.71 8.11
N LEU A 104 -8.17 -6.77 9.42
CA LEU A 104 -7.15 -6.32 10.36
C LEU A 104 -5.90 -7.19 10.23
N GLU A 105 -4.73 -6.55 10.16
CA GLU A 105 -3.47 -7.25 9.95
C GLU A 105 -3.24 -8.32 11.03
N LYS A 106 -2.85 -9.54 10.60
CA LYS A 106 -2.85 -10.77 11.41
C LYS A 106 -2.00 -10.71 12.68
N ARG A 107 -0.97 -9.85 12.72
CA ARG A 107 -0.14 -9.62 13.92
C ARG A 107 -0.97 -9.14 15.12
N TRP A 108 -2.08 -8.44 14.88
CA TRP A 108 -3.03 -8.02 15.91
C TRP A 108 -3.89 -9.14 16.48
N GLY A 109 -3.89 -10.33 15.85
CA GLY A 109 -4.73 -11.46 16.26
C GLY A 109 -4.44 -11.97 17.67
N LYS A 110 -3.22 -11.78 18.19
CA LYS A 110 -2.80 -12.20 19.53
C LYS A 110 -2.77 -11.08 20.55
N VAL A 111 -3.08 -9.84 20.14
CA VAL A 111 -3.08 -8.66 21.02
C VAL A 111 -4.43 -8.57 21.73
N ASP A 112 -4.42 -8.27 23.03
CA ASP A 112 -5.62 -7.85 23.74
C ASP A 112 -6.06 -6.47 23.23
N LYS A 113 -7.11 -6.48 22.41
CA LYS A 113 -7.62 -5.27 21.77
C LYS A 113 -8.31 -4.35 22.79
N THR A 114 -8.93 -4.91 23.81
CA THR A 114 -9.60 -4.11 24.86
C THR A 114 -8.59 -3.28 25.63
N GLU A 115 -7.48 -3.93 26.05
CA GLU A 115 -6.38 -3.24 26.70
C GLU A 115 -5.76 -2.18 25.77
N PHE A 116 -5.50 -2.54 24.50
CA PHE A 116 -4.93 -1.59 23.53
C PHE A 116 -5.82 -0.35 23.35
N LEU A 117 -7.13 -0.53 23.16
CA LEU A 117 -8.08 0.57 22.97
C LEU A 117 -8.19 1.47 24.21
N THR A 118 -8.11 0.85 25.40
CA THR A 118 -8.09 1.57 26.68
C THR A 118 -6.83 2.44 26.80
N GLN A 119 -5.66 1.87 26.54
CA GLN A 119 -4.38 2.59 26.56
C GLN A 119 -4.35 3.73 25.52
N LEU A 120 -4.87 3.51 24.33
CA LEU A 120 -4.97 4.50 23.27
C LEU A 120 -5.88 5.67 23.70
N GLY A 121 -7.03 5.36 24.32
CA GLY A 121 -7.96 6.37 24.80
C GLY A 121 -7.37 7.21 25.93
N ASN A 122 -6.62 6.60 26.85
CA ASN A 122 -5.90 7.34 27.90
C ASN A 122 -4.85 8.27 27.28
N PHE A 123 -4.05 7.75 26.34
CA PHE A 123 -3.04 8.56 25.64
C PHE A 123 -3.66 9.74 24.91
N TYR A 124 -4.76 9.54 24.17
CA TYR A 124 -5.46 10.60 23.47
C TYR A 124 -5.85 11.76 24.41
N LYS A 125 -6.40 11.44 25.59
CA LYS A 125 -6.86 12.42 26.60
C LYS A 125 -5.69 13.07 27.32
N ASP A 126 -4.77 12.28 27.86
CA ASP A 126 -3.68 12.76 28.72
C ASP A 126 -2.66 13.58 27.93
N SER A 127 -2.48 13.28 26.64
CA SER A 127 -1.63 14.04 25.75
C SER A 127 -2.29 15.27 25.12
N ARG A 128 -3.60 15.45 25.32
CA ARG A 128 -4.40 16.49 24.63
C ARG A 128 -4.23 16.41 23.11
N PHE A 129 -4.26 15.20 22.58
CA PHE A 129 -4.03 14.95 21.14
C PHE A 129 -4.97 15.78 20.26
N ASN A 130 -6.26 15.89 20.63
CA ASN A 130 -7.24 16.66 19.86
C ASN A 130 -6.85 18.14 19.70
N ASP A 131 -6.23 18.74 20.73
CA ASP A 131 -5.77 20.14 20.66
C ASP A 131 -4.63 20.25 19.64
N PHE A 132 -3.68 19.32 19.66
CA PHE A 132 -2.58 19.25 18.70
C PHE A 132 -3.12 19.06 17.27
N PHE A 133 -4.00 18.07 17.05
CA PHE A 133 -4.56 17.79 15.74
C PHE A 133 -5.33 18.99 15.18
N ASN A 134 -6.16 19.65 15.98
CA ASN A 134 -6.92 20.81 15.54
C ASN A 134 -6.04 22.04 15.26
N ALA A 135 -4.95 22.22 15.99
CA ALA A 135 -4.02 23.33 15.77
C ALA A 135 -3.32 23.24 14.40
N HIS A 136 -3.22 22.05 13.82
CA HIS A 136 -2.53 21.82 12.54
C HIS A 136 -3.43 21.71 11.32
N LYS A 137 -4.76 21.95 11.45
CA LYS A 137 -5.71 21.84 10.32
C LYS A 137 -5.33 22.66 9.09
N ALA A 138 -4.81 23.86 9.28
CA ALA A 138 -4.37 24.70 8.16
C ALA A 138 -3.17 24.10 7.42
N LEU A 139 -2.25 23.44 8.15
CA LEU A 139 -1.11 22.73 7.56
C LEU A 139 -1.59 21.46 6.82
N TYR A 140 -2.56 20.75 7.38
CA TYR A 140 -3.16 19.59 6.73
C TYR A 140 -3.79 19.97 5.38
N GLU A 141 -4.60 21.04 5.34
CA GLU A 141 -5.18 21.52 4.08
C GLU A 141 -4.12 21.92 3.05
N LYS A 142 -3.04 22.58 3.46
CA LYS A 142 -1.93 22.90 2.55
C LYS A 142 -1.31 21.64 1.94
N GLY A 143 -1.12 20.59 2.73
CA GLY A 143 -0.62 19.30 2.26
C GLY A 143 -1.58 18.60 1.31
N LEU A 144 -2.87 18.59 1.65
CA LEU A 144 -3.94 18.01 0.83
C LEU A 144 -4.06 18.71 -0.53
N GLU A 145 -4.05 20.04 -0.55
CA GLU A 145 -4.10 20.82 -1.79
C GLU A 145 -2.88 20.53 -2.67
N ALA A 146 -1.68 20.52 -2.08
CA ALA A 146 -0.47 20.20 -2.82
C ALA A 146 -0.52 18.78 -3.42
N TYR A 147 -1.08 17.81 -2.71
CA TYR A 147 -1.24 16.44 -3.22
C TYR A 147 -2.29 16.35 -4.32
N ARG A 148 -3.44 17.04 -4.18
CA ARG A 148 -4.46 17.13 -5.23
C ARG A 148 -3.87 17.68 -6.52
N GLU A 149 -3.18 18.83 -6.43
CA GLU A 149 -2.66 19.54 -7.58
C GLU A 149 -1.45 18.88 -8.24
N ASN A 150 -0.62 18.17 -7.50
CA ASN A 150 0.63 17.65 -8.01
C ASN A 150 0.66 16.12 -8.20
N VAL A 151 -0.33 15.39 -7.66
CA VAL A 151 -0.42 13.94 -7.79
C VAL A 151 -1.80 13.52 -8.33
N ILE A 152 -2.88 13.77 -7.58
CA ILE A 152 -4.21 13.22 -7.89
C ILE A 152 -4.73 13.67 -9.25
N LYS A 153 -4.50 14.92 -9.64
CA LYS A 153 -4.98 15.43 -10.92
C LYS A 153 -4.41 14.71 -12.16
N TYR A 154 -3.30 13.96 -11.96
CA TYR A 154 -2.67 13.16 -13.03
C TYR A 154 -3.09 11.68 -12.98
N LEU A 155 -3.90 11.28 -11.99
CA LEU A 155 -4.33 9.90 -11.83
C LEU A 155 -5.46 9.58 -12.79
N ASP A 156 -5.20 8.67 -13.73
CA ASP A 156 -6.23 8.06 -14.55
C ASP A 156 -6.80 6.81 -13.87
N THR A 157 -7.94 6.95 -13.22
CA THR A 157 -8.62 5.82 -12.57
C THR A 157 -9.34 4.90 -13.57
N SER A 158 -9.62 5.38 -14.79
CA SER A 158 -10.25 4.55 -15.83
C SER A 158 -9.29 3.50 -16.39
N TRP A 159 -7.99 3.74 -16.27
CA TRP A 159 -6.95 2.80 -16.69
C TRP A 159 -7.11 1.42 -16.04
N TYR A 160 -7.52 1.36 -14.77
CA TYR A 160 -7.66 0.07 -14.07
C TYR A 160 -8.70 -0.82 -14.75
N SER A 161 -9.88 -0.29 -15.06
CA SER A 161 -10.91 -1.02 -15.76
C SER A 161 -10.48 -1.42 -17.16
N ALA A 162 -9.82 -0.53 -17.87
CA ALA A 162 -9.28 -0.79 -19.20
C ALA A 162 -8.19 -1.86 -19.19
N PHE A 163 -7.21 -1.75 -18.28
CA PHE A 163 -6.07 -2.67 -18.21
C PHE A 163 -6.47 -4.05 -17.67
N TYR A 164 -7.20 -4.10 -16.56
CA TYR A 164 -7.56 -5.38 -15.94
C TYR A 164 -8.81 -6.04 -16.56
N GLY A 165 -9.57 -5.32 -17.38
CA GLY A 165 -10.83 -5.80 -17.98
C GLY A 165 -11.93 -6.03 -16.93
N LYS A 166 -11.88 -5.31 -15.81
CA LYS A 166 -12.78 -5.47 -14.67
C LYS A 166 -12.89 -4.16 -13.89
N GLU A 167 -14.12 -3.77 -13.58
CA GLU A 167 -14.35 -2.63 -12.70
C GLU A 167 -13.83 -2.88 -11.30
N PRO A 168 -13.25 -1.86 -10.63
CA PRO A 168 -12.86 -1.95 -9.24
C PRO A 168 -14.06 -2.32 -8.37
N GLN A 169 -13.92 -3.37 -7.57
CA GLN A 169 -14.94 -3.75 -6.59
C GLN A 169 -14.76 -3.00 -5.27
N GLU A 170 -13.59 -2.44 -5.08
CA GLU A 170 -13.17 -1.71 -3.90
C GLU A 170 -13.42 -0.20 -4.05
N VAL A 171 -13.43 0.50 -2.93
CA VAL A 171 -13.36 1.96 -2.86
C VAL A 171 -11.93 2.35 -2.53
N PHE A 172 -11.30 3.16 -3.37
CA PHE A 172 -9.94 3.64 -3.17
C PHE A 172 -9.92 4.97 -2.44
N SER A 173 -9.05 5.09 -1.44
CA SER A 173 -8.86 6.30 -0.65
C SER A 173 -7.37 6.58 -0.44
N VAL A 174 -7.03 7.85 -0.27
CA VAL A 174 -5.66 8.30 0.03
C VAL A 174 -5.66 9.02 1.37
N ILE A 175 -4.79 8.61 2.26
CA ILE A 175 -4.57 9.27 3.54
C ILE A 175 -3.14 9.81 3.58
N ILE A 176 -3.00 11.11 3.81
CA ILE A 176 -1.69 11.73 4.02
C ILE A 176 -1.37 11.68 5.50
N GLY A 177 -0.28 11.00 5.86
CA GLY A 177 0.20 10.89 7.22
C GLY A 177 1.39 11.82 7.47
N PHE A 178 1.20 12.84 8.29
CA PHE A 178 2.23 13.84 8.58
C PHE A 178 3.31 13.30 9.51
N CYS A 179 2.96 12.38 10.40
CA CYS A 179 3.91 11.68 11.27
C CYS A 179 4.23 10.25 10.77
N ASN A 180 3.88 9.93 9.53
CA ASN A 180 4.07 8.59 8.95
C ASN A 180 5.53 8.28 8.57
N GLY A 181 6.44 9.23 8.73
CA GLY A 181 7.82 9.12 8.27
C GLY A 181 7.89 9.00 6.74
N GLY A 182 8.88 8.29 6.23
CA GLY A 182 9.05 8.03 4.80
C GLY A 182 8.28 6.82 4.27
N GLY A 183 7.44 6.17 5.10
CA GLY A 183 6.70 4.97 4.73
C GLY A 183 5.44 5.26 3.91
N ASN A 184 5.16 4.38 2.95
CA ASN A 184 3.88 4.32 2.26
C ASN A 184 3.30 2.94 2.49
N TYR A 185 2.01 2.85 2.81
CA TYR A 185 1.37 1.59 3.21
C TYR A 185 0.03 1.43 2.52
N GLY A 186 -0.13 0.31 1.81
CA GLY A 186 -1.42 -0.17 1.33
C GLY A 186 -2.12 -0.97 2.42
N VAL A 187 -3.21 -0.46 2.96
CA VAL A 187 -4.03 -1.15 3.95
C VAL A 187 -5.48 -1.18 3.50
N ASN A 188 -6.25 -2.11 4.02
CA ASN A 188 -7.64 -2.23 3.62
C ASN A 188 -8.56 -2.55 4.79
N ARG A 189 -9.82 -2.16 4.62
CA ARG A 189 -10.89 -2.38 5.58
C ARG A 189 -12.12 -2.92 4.87
N HIS A 190 -12.75 -3.89 5.46
CA HIS A 190 -14.03 -4.40 4.99
C HIS A 190 -15.02 -4.42 6.14
N VAL A 191 -15.97 -3.51 6.10
CA VAL A 191 -17.10 -3.45 7.03
C VAL A 191 -18.25 -4.24 6.43
N ARG A 192 -18.90 -5.05 7.25
CA ARG A 192 -20.01 -5.93 6.83
C ARG A 192 -21.11 -5.14 6.10
N GLY A 193 -21.48 -5.60 4.93
CA GLY A 193 -22.50 -4.95 4.09
C GLY A 193 -22.01 -3.80 3.21
N ASN A 194 -20.75 -3.39 3.35
CA ASN A 194 -20.13 -2.33 2.55
C ASN A 194 -19.13 -2.91 1.54
N LYS A 195 -18.77 -2.09 0.54
CA LYS A 195 -17.63 -2.41 -0.32
C LYS A 195 -16.36 -2.40 0.52
N LYS A 196 -15.39 -3.22 0.12
CA LYS A 196 -14.05 -3.17 0.69
C LYS A 196 -13.41 -1.82 0.34
N GLU A 197 -12.81 -1.18 1.33
CA GLU A 197 -12.06 0.05 1.18
C GLU A 197 -10.56 -0.27 1.16
N VAL A 198 -9.84 0.37 0.24
CA VAL A 198 -8.39 0.26 0.09
C VAL A 198 -7.80 1.64 0.29
N PHE A 199 -6.89 1.75 1.23
CA PHE A 199 -6.26 3.00 1.62
C PHE A 199 -4.79 2.97 1.23
N ALA A 200 -4.36 3.96 0.46
CA ALA A 200 -2.96 4.31 0.32
C ALA A 200 -2.62 5.35 1.40
N VAL A 201 -1.95 4.92 2.48
CA VAL A 201 -1.42 5.83 3.49
C VAL A 201 -0.05 6.27 3.05
N VAL A 202 0.10 7.55 2.71
CA VAL A 202 1.33 8.13 2.13
C VAL A 202 1.95 9.15 3.06
N GLY A 203 3.28 9.23 3.09
CA GLY A 203 4.00 10.19 3.92
C GLY A 203 3.86 11.62 3.43
N TYR A 204 3.97 12.58 4.35
CA TYR A 204 4.08 13.99 4.06
C TYR A 204 5.55 14.41 4.05
N TYR A 205 5.95 15.10 2.98
CA TYR A 205 7.32 15.51 2.75
C TYR A 205 7.41 17.01 2.48
N VAL A 206 8.40 17.67 3.06
CA VAL A 206 8.66 19.09 2.80
C VAL A 206 10.12 19.33 2.43
N ASP A 207 10.35 20.44 1.73
CA ASP A 207 11.68 20.96 1.48
C ASP A 207 12.22 21.73 2.72
N LYS A 208 13.42 22.32 2.58
CA LYS A 208 14.06 23.11 3.63
C LYS A 208 13.26 24.34 4.07
N ASP A 209 12.31 24.80 3.27
CA ASP A 209 11.46 25.97 3.54
C ASP A 209 10.03 25.55 3.97
N ASP A 210 9.83 24.29 4.42
CA ASP A 210 8.55 23.69 4.81
C ASP A 210 7.47 23.73 3.71
N ARG A 211 7.88 23.62 2.44
CA ARG A 211 6.96 23.51 1.30
C ARG A 211 6.71 22.04 0.96
N PRO A 212 5.46 21.62 0.74
CA PRO A 212 5.17 20.25 0.30
C PRO A 212 5.93 19.86 -0.96
N MET A 213 6.58 18.70 -0.95
CA MET A 213 7.41 18.18 -2.03
C MET A 213 6.66 17.15 -2.89
N TYR A 214 5.39 17.36 -3.18
CA TYR A 214 4.65 16.46 -4.05
C TYR A 214 4.80 16.81 -5.52
N SER A 215 5.02 15.79 -6.34
CA SER A 215 5.10 15.89 -7.80
C SER A 215 4.43 14.68 -8.45
N LYS A 216 4.28 14.68 -9.77
CA LYS A 216 3.80 13.53 -10.55
C LYS A 216 4.61 12.24 -10.25
N ASP A 217 5.85 12.35 -9.77
CA ASP A 217 6.71 11.21 -9.46
C ASP A 217 6.20 10.35 -8.29
N TYR A 218 5.25 10.88 -7.48
CA TYR A 218 4.57 10.09 -6.43
C TYR A 218 3.44 9.22 -6.97
N LEU A 219 2.93 9.52 -8.18
CA LEU A 219 1.82 8.79 -8.76
C LEU A 219 2.11 7.28 -8.96
N PRO A 220 3.30 6.84 -9.43
CA PRO A 220 3.63 5.42 -9.51
C PRO A 220 3.51 4.67 -8.18
N THR A 221 3.75 5.32 -7.04
CA THR A 221 3.56 4.72 -5.71
C THR A 221 2.06 4.52 -5.42
N LEU A 222 1.24 5.51 -5.69
CA LEU A 222 -0.22 5.41 -5.52
C LEU A 222 -0.82 4.32 -6.43
N VAL A 223 -0.40 4.28 -7.69
CA VAL A 223 -0.80 3.24 -8.65
C VAL A 223 -0.37 1.86 -8.18
N HIS A 224 0.81 1.73 -7.57
CA HIS A 224 1.29 0.49 -6.98
C HIS A 224 0.33 -0.04 -5.90
N GLU A 225 -0.04 0.80 -4.92
CA GLU A 225 -0.91 0.39 -3.83
C GLU A 225 -2.30 -0.05 -4.32
N PHE A 226 -2.85 0.65 -5.30
CA PHE A 226 -4.15 0.28 -5.85
C PHE A 226 -4.09 -0.98 -6.72
N ASN A 227 -2.99 -1.25 -7.42
CA ASN A 227 -2.82 -2.47 -8.20
C ASN A 227 -2.90 -3.74 -7.35
N HIS A 228 -2.55 -3.69 -6.06
CA HIS A 228 -2.71 -4.84 -5.18
C HIS A 228 -4.14 -5.39 -5.13
N SER A 229 -5.15 -4.56 -5.28
CA SER A 229 -6.56 -4.97 -5.32
C SER A 229 -6.90 -5.83 -6.54
N PHE A 230 -6.15 -5.67 -7.63
CA PHE A 230 -6.36 -6.42 -8.88
C PHE A 230 -5.49 -7.65 -9.02
N VAL A 231 -4.48 -7.80 -8.15
CA VAL A 231 -3.47 -8.85 -8.24
C VAL A 231 -3.53 -9.83 -7.09
N ASN A 232 -3.59 -9.36 -5.83
CA ASN A 232 -3.37 -10.22 -4.66
C ASN A 232 -4.37 -11.35 -4.53
N TYR A 233 -5.63 -11.13 -4.91
CA TYR A 233 -6.67 -12.15 -4.80
C TYR A 233 -6.49 -13.34 -5.76
N LEU A 234 -5.68 -13.18 -6.83
CA LEU A 234 -5.41 -14.23 -7.81
C LEU A 234 -4.59 -15.39 -7.22
N LEU A 235 -3.94 -15.16 -6.07
CA LEU A 235 -3.24 -16.16 -5.26
C LEU A 235 -3.94 -16.44 -3.91
N ASP A 236 -5.25 -16.20 -3.83
CA ASP A 236 -6.06 -16.63 -2.69
C ASP A 236 -6.38 -18.13 -2.78
N GLU A 237 -5.95 -18.90 -1.77
CA GLU A 237 -6.08 -20.36 -1.74
C GLU A 237 -7.53 -20.85 -1.71
N LYS A 238 -8.43 -20.05 -1.10
CA LYS A 238 -9.84 -20.41 -1.03
C LYS A 238 -10.55 -20.16 -2.35
N ARG A 239 -10.13 -19.12 -3.08
CA ARG A 239 -10.76 -18.72 -4.35
C ARG A 239 -10.13 -19.41 -5.55
N TYR A 240 -8.80 -19.54 -5.58
CA TYR A 240 -8.05 -20.06 -6.72
C TYR A 240 -6.97 -21.09 -6.29
N PRO A 241 -7.36 -22.24 -5.68
CA PRO A 241 -6.40 -23.24 -5.20
C PRO A 241 -5.49 -23.78 -6.32
N GLY A 242 -6.00 -23.88 -7.56
CA GLY A 242 -5.22 -24.29 -8.73
C GLY A 242 -4.12 -23.27 -9.07
N HIS A 243 -4.46 -21.99 -9.14
CA HIS A 243 -3.47 -20.93 -9.40
C HIS A 243 -2.37 -20.92 -8.35
N VAL A 244 -2.73 -21.08 -7.07
CA VAL A 244 -1.75 -21.08 -5.97
C VAL A 244 -0.79 -22.26 -6.12
N LYS A 245 -1.30 -23.48 -6.34
CA LYS A 245 -0.50 -24.69 -6.50
C LYS A 245 0.46 -24.59 -7.69
N ASP A 246 -0.04 -24.17 -8.85
CA ASP A 246 0.75 -24.12 -10.06
C ASP A 246 1.79 -22.98 -10.01
N MET A 247 1.41 -21.83 -9.42
CA MET A 247 2.36 -20.73 -9.22
C MET A 247 3.42 -21.07 -8.16
N GLU A 248 3.08 -21.76 -7.09
CA GLU A 248 4.05 -22.20 -6.08
C GLU A 248 5.13 -23.08 -6.71
N GLN A 249 4.72 -24.02 -7.56
CA GLN A 249 5.65 -24.89 -8.28
C GLN A 249 6.61 -24.09 -9.18
N ALA A 250 6.09 -23.03 -9.84
CA ALA A 250 6.90 -22.17 -10.70
C ALA A 250 7.81 -21.21 -9.90
N ALA A 251 7.29 -20.62 -8.83
CA ALA A 251 7.89 -19.47 -8.16
C ALA A 251 8.85 -19.83 -7.00
N THR A 252 8.71 -21.01 -6.39
CA THR A 252 9.53 -21.38 -5.22
C THR A 252 11.01 -21.38 -5.55
N GLY A 253 11.41 -21.98 -6.70
CA GLY A 253 12.80 -22.00 -7.15
C GLY A 253 13.37 -20.60 -7.40
N ILE A 254 12.59 -19.73 -8.03
CA ILE A 254 12.98 -18.32 -8.28
C ILE A 254 13.17 -17.59 -6.94
N PHE A 255 12.24 -17.81 -6.00
CA PHE A 255 12.29 -17.17 -4.69
C PHE A 255 13.53 -17.59 -3.89
N GLU A 256 13.86 -18.89 -3.86
CA GLU A 256 15.06 -19.38 -3.16
C GLU A 256 16.35 -18.75 -3.73
N LEU A 257 16.48 -18.63 -5.05
CA LEU A 257 17.61 -17.95 -5.71
C LEU A 257 17.67 -16.44 -5.42
N SER A 258 16.51 -15.82 -5.10
CA SER A 258 16.37 -14.38 -4.85
C SER A 258 16.20 -14.04 -3.37
N LYS A 259 16.13 -15.02 -2.50
CA LYS A 259 15.68 -14.91 -1.09
C LYS A 259 16.36 -13.80 -0.30
N TRP A 260 17.68 -13.67 -0.45
CA TRP A 260 18.43 -12.62 0.24
C TRP A 260 18.03 -11.21 -0.22
N ALA A 261 17.85 -10.99 -1.51
CA ALA A 261 17.44 -9.72 -2.06
C ALA A 261 15.95 -9.41 -1.74
N MET A 262 15.10 -10.42 -1.71
CA MET A 262 13.69 -10.31 -1.33
C MET A 262 13.54 -10.00 0.17
N ALA A 263 14.33 -10.64 1.03
CA ALA A 263 14.32 -10.39 2.47
C ALA A 263 14.71 -8.94 2.82
N LYS A 264 15.63 -8.31 2.08
CA LYS A 264 15.98 -6.89 2.24
C LYS A 264 14.81 -5.94 1.96
N GLN A 265 13.82 -6.39 1.20
CA GLN A 265 12.61 -5.66 0.85
C GLN A 265 11.41 -6.10 1.70
N ALA A 266 11.64 -6.88 2.76
CA ALA A 266 10.62 -7.50 3.61
C ALA A 266 9.70 -8.51 2.89
N TYR A 267 10.11 -9.05 1.74
CA TYR A 267 9.37 -10.07 1.01
C TYR A 267 9.79 -11.46 1.48
N GLY A 268 9.05 -12.01 2.43
CA GLY A 268 9.40 -13.23 3.15
C GLY A 268 9.00 -14.54 2.47
N ASN A 269 8.35 -14.52 1.32
CA ASN A 269 7.85 -15.71 0.63
C ASN A 269 7.63 -15.48 -0.86
N TRP A 270 7.50 -16.58 -1.63
CA TRP A 270 7.30 -16.55 -3.07
C TRP A 270 6.01 -15.84 -3.48
N LYS A 271 4.92 -15.97 -2.71
CA LYS A 271 3.61 -15.35 -3.02
C LYS A 271 3.71 -13.83 -3.03
N THR A 272 4.37 -13.25 -2.01
CA THR A 272 4.65 -11.81 -1.96
C THR A 272 5.51 -11.38 -3.13
N MET A 273 6.59 -12.12 -3.45
CA MET A 273 7.46 -11.81 -4.59
C MET A 273 6.70 -11.78 -5.92
N ILE A 274 5.79 -12.73 -6.16
CA ILE A 274 4.99 -12.78 -7.40
C ILE A 274 3.99 -11.63 -7.45
N ASN A 275 3.25 -11.37 -6.37
CA ASN A 275 2.31 -10.25 -6.31
C ASN A 275 3.02 -8.93 -6.57
N GLU A 276 4.15 -8.69 -5.93
CA GLU A 276 4.99 -7.52 -6.14
C GLU A 276 5.51 -7.42 -7.58
N SER A 277 5.91 -8.54 -8.18
CA SER A 277 6.33 -8.56 -9.59
C SER A 277 5.23 -8.04 -10.51
N LEU A 278 4.00 -8.53 -10.33
CA LEU A 278 2.86 -8.14 -11.15
C LEU A 278 2.44 -6.70 -10.93
N VAL A 279 2.35 -6.28 -9.66
CA VAL A 279 2.00 -4.91 -9.29
C VAL A 279 3.00 -3.91 -9.89
N ARG A 280 4.30 -4.18 -9.78
CA ARG A 280 5.38 -3.33 -10.33
C ARG A 280 5.38 -3.30 -11.86
N ALA A 281 5.12 -4.44 -12.50
CA ALA A 281 4.98 -4.49 -13.95
C ALA A 281 3.77 -3.70 -14.44
N ALA A 282 2.64 -3.79 -13.73
CA ALA A 282 1.43 -3.00 -14.01
C ALA A 282 1.67 -1.49 -13.85
N VAL A 283 2.46 -1.06 -12.84
CA VAL A 283 2.89 0.35 -12.72
C VAL A 283 3.65 0.82 -13.97
N ILE A 284 4.55 -0.01 -14.50
CA ILE A 284 5.30 0.35 -15.72
C ILE A 284 4.35 0.41 -16.93
N CYS A 285 3.36 -0.50 -17.02
CA CYS A 285 2.32 -0.42 -18.06
C CYS A 285 1.51 0.88 -17.93
N TYR A 286 1.10 1.25 -16.71
CA TYR A 286 0.43 2.53 -16.44
C TYR A 286 1.26 3.72 -16.93
N MET A 287 2.56 3.76 -16.62
CA MET A 287 3.44 4.82 -17.06
C MET A 287 3.53 4.90 -18.59
N LEU A 288 3.56 3.75 -19.28
CA LEU A 288 3.58 3.68 -20.74
C LEU A 288 2.29 4.20 -21.39
N ASP A 289 1.16 4.15 -20.67
CA ASP A 289 -0.15 4.58 -21.16
C ASP A 289 -0.51 6.02 -20.76
N ASN A 290 0.24 6.64 -19.82
CA ASN A 290 -0.10 7.92 -19.18
C ASN A 290 1.00 8.99 -19.34
N ASP A 291 1.49 9.18 -20.54
CA ASP A 291 2.37 10.31 -20.94
C ASP A 291 3.64 10.48 -20.08
N TYR A 292 4.22 9.39 -19.58
CA TYR A 292 5.55 9.42 -18.98
C TYR A 292 6.62 9.39 -20.07
N LYS A 293 7.71 10.14 -19.86
CA LYS A 293 8.81 10.16 -20.81
C LYS A 293 9.49 8.79 -20.88
N PRO A 294 10.02 8.37 -22.04
CA PRO A 294 10.71 7.09 -22.19
C PRO A 294 11.84 6.89 -21.19
N GLU A 295 12.54 7.98 -20.81
CA GLU A 295 13.63 7.94 -19.84
C GLU A 295 13.13 7.60 -18.42
N GLU A 296 11.96 8.14 -18.02
CA GLU A 296 11.34 7.87 -16.71
C GLU A 296 10.91 6.40 -16.62
N VAL A 297 10.29 5.88 -17.69
CA VAL A 297 9.90 4.47 -17.79
C VAL A 297 11.14 3.56 -17.75
N LYS A 298 12.19 3.90 -18.50
CA LYS A 298 13.46 3.17 -18.51
C LYS A 298 14.13 3.17 -17.14
N GLN A 299 14.14 4.30 -16.46
CA GLN A 299 14.65 4.42 -15.09
C GLN A 299 13.85 3.51 -14.16
N LYS A 300 12.50 3.58 -14.20
CA LYS A 300 11.63 2.74 -13.37
C LYS A 300 11.87 1.25 -13.59
N LEU A 301 12.05 0.84 -14.85
CA LEU A 301 12.38 -0.55 -15.19
C LEU A 301 13.74 -0.94 -14.61
N SER A 302 14.76 -0.09 -14.74
CA SER A 302 16.10 -0.31 -14.18
C SER A 302 16.07 -0.47 -12.66
N GLU A 303 15.28 0.36 -11.96
CA GLU A 303 15.06 0.24 -10.51
C GLU A 303 14.54 -1.15 -10.12
N GLN A 304 13.61 -1.73 -10.90
CA GLN A 304 13.10 -3.06 -10.59
C GLN A 304 14.16 -4.15 -10.79
N ILE A 305 14.98 -4.04 -11.82
CA ILE A 305 16.09 -4.97 -12.05
C ILE A 305 17.10 -4.89 -10.90
N GLN A 306 17.45 -3.70 -10.44
CA GLN A 306 18.34 -3.47 -9.28
C GLN A 306 17.75 -4.03 -7.98
N ARG A 307 16.43 -4.06 -7.85
CA ARG A 307 15.69 -4.72 -6.76
C ARG A 307 15.59 -6.24 -6.92
N ASN A 308 16.31 -6.80 -7.90
CA ASN A 308 16.39 -8.22 -8.22
C ASN A 308 15.12 -8.82 -8.86
N PHE A 309 14.24 -7.99 -9.44
CA PHE A 309 13.18 -8.45 -10.34
C PHE A 309 13.69 -8.54 -11.78
N ARG A 310 14.62 -9.46 -12.03
CA ARG A 310 15.37 -9.56 -13.32
C ARG A 310 14.46 -9.85 -14.51
N TRP A 311 13.32 -10.50 -14.28
CA TRP A 311 12.29 -10.82 -15.28
C TRP A 311 11.38 -9.65 -15.64
N MET A 312 11.57 -8.48 -15.04
CA MET A 312 10.66 -7.34 -15.23
C MET A 312 10.48 -6.89 -16.68
N PRO A 313 11.54 -6.82 -17.54
CA PRO A 313 11.36 -6.42 -18.94
C PRO A 313 10.45 -7.39 -19.72
N GLU A 314 10.65 -8.69 -19.54
CA GLU A 314 9.86 -9.72 -20.20
C GLU A 314 8.43 -9.76 -19.66
N LEU A 315 8.24 -9.56 -18.35
CA LEU A 315 6.93 -9.48 -17.72
C LEU A 315 6.13 -8.29 -18.24
N VAL A 316 6.71 -7.11 -18.28
CA VAL A 316 6.08 -5.91 -18.89
C VAL A 316 5.73 -6.19 -20.35
N SER A 317 6.64 -6.75 -21.14
CA SER A 317 6.38 -7.11 -22.54
C SER A 317 5.18 -8.07 -22.68
N MET A 318 5.06 -9.06 -21.78
CA MET A 318 3.93 -9.98 -21.75
C MET A 318 2.62 -9.26 -21.41
N LEU A 319 2.61 -8.37 -20.39
CA LEU A 319 1.42 -7.61 -20.02
C LEU A 319 0.99 -6.66 -21.15
N ARG A 320 1.91 -6.04 -21.87
CA ARG A 320 1.60 -5.24 -23.07
C ARG A 320 1.00 -6.06 -24.22
N LYS A 321 1.39 -7.33 -24.35
CA LYS A 321 0.74 -8.27 -25.31
C LYS A 321 -0.65 -8.67 -24.86
N TYR A 322 -0.87 -8.89 -23.57
CA TYR A 322 -2.18 -9.11 -22.97
C TYR A 322 -3.11 -7.95 -23.31
N GLU A 323 -2.72 -6.75 -22.98
CA GLU A 323 -3.50 -5.53 -23.18
C GLU A 323 -3.97 -5.37 -24.64
N LYS A 324 -3.05 -5.52 -25.61
CA LYS A 324 -3.37 -5.49 -27.05
C LYS A 324 -4.34 -6.59 -27.48
N LYS A 325 -4.45 -7.68 -26.74
CA LYS A 325 -5.28 -8.85 -27.05
C LYS A 325 -6.34 -9.12 -25.99
N GLN A 326 -6.65 -8.14 -25.14
CA GLN A 326 -7.58 -8.29 -24.03
C GLN A 326 -8.94 -8.82 -24.47
N HIS A 327 -9.43 -8.40 -25.66
CA HIS A 327 -10.67 -8.90 -26.24
C HIS A 327 -10.72 -10.45 -26.40
N LYS A 328 -9.55 -11.14 -26.42
CA LYS A 328 -9.47 -12.60 -26.48
C LYS A 328 -9.58 -13.25 -25.10
N TYR A 329 -9.17 -12.54 -24.07
CA TYR A 329 -9.09 -13.06 -22.69
C TYR A 329 -10.27 -12.55 -21.83
N GLY A 330 -10.86 -11.42 -22.19
CA GLY A 330 -11.91 -10.74 -21.44
C GLY A 330 -11.37 -9.93 -20.27
N ASN A 331 -10.60 -10.54 -19.36
CA ASN A 331 -10.01 -9.87 -18.22
C ASN A 331 -8.67 -10.50 -17.79
N PHE A 332 -7.99 -9.86 -16.86
CA PHE A 332 -6.70 -10.30 -16.36
C PHE A 332 -6.77 -11.64 -15.60
N GLU A 333 -7.87 -11.91 -14.92
CA GLU A 333 -8.10 -13.17 -14.22
C GLU A 333 -8.09 -14.37 -15.19
N CYS A 334 -8.75 -14.24 -16.34
CA CYS A 334 -8.73 -15.25 -17.40
C CYS A 334 -7.35 -15.37 -18.08
N PHE A 335 -6.54 -14.31 -18.05
CA PHE A 335 -5.18 -14.33 -18.56
C PHE A 335 -4.16 -14.94 -17.58
N TYR A 336 -4.49 -15.05 -16.31
CA TYR A 336 -3.56 -15.45 -15.25
C TYR A 336 -2.85 -16.81 -15.48
N PRO A 337 -3.44 -17.84 -16.11
CA PRO A 337 -2.72 -19.06 -16.47
C PRO A 337 -1.48 -18.81 -17.36
N HIS A 338 -1.50 -17.77 -18.20
CA HIS A 338 -0.32 -17.39 -18.99
C HIS A 338 0.78 -16.76 -18.12
N VAL A 339 0.38 -16.07 -17.04
CA VAL A 339 1.32 -15.55 -16.04
C VAL A 339 2.04 -16.71 -15.33
N ILE A 340 1.31 -17.78 -14.97
CA ILE A 340 1.91 -18.99 -14.37
C ILE A 340 2.91 -19.62 -15.33
N THR A 341 2.54 -19.78 -16.60
CA THR A 341 3.45 -20.31 -17.64
C THR A 341 4.69 -19.44 -17.76
N PHE A 342 4.54 -18.12 -17.77
CA PHE A 342 5.67 -17.19 -17.83
C PHE A 342 6.65 -17.41 -16.68
N PHE A 343 6.18 -17.51 -15.43
CA PHE A 343 7.05 -17.74 -14.29
C PHE A 343 7.68 -19.15 -14.30
N SER A 344 6.98 -20.15 -14.85
CA SER A 344 7.57 -21.48 -15.08
C SER A 344 8.75 -21.41 -16.05
N ASP A 345 8.68 -20.61 -17.10
CA ASP A 345 9.76 -20.42 -18.06
C ASP A 345 10.92 -19.58 -17.47
N VAL A 346 10.60 -18.56 -16.66
CA VAL A 346 11.62 -17.82 -15.88
C VAL A 346 12.38 -18.77 -14.96
N ALA A 347 11.68 -19.66 -14.24
CA ALA A 347 12.31 -20.63 -13.35
C ALA A 347 13.29 -21.57 -14.08
N LYS A 348 12.91 -22.07 -15.26
CA LYS A 348 13.81 -22.90 -16.09
C LYS A 348 15.07 -22.12 -16.48
N LYS A 349 14.90 -20.90 -16.98
CA LYS A 349 15.99 -20.03 -17.43
C LYS A 349 16.96 -19.69 -16.28
N GLU A 350 16.44 -19.32 -15.11
CA GLU A 350 17.25 -19.02 -13.92
C GLU A 350 18.03 -20.25 -13.44
N ASN A 351 17.41 -21.43 -13.43
CA ASN A 351 18.06 -22.68 -13.05
C ASN A 351 19.16 -23.09 -14.04
N GLU A 352 18.97 -22.87 -15.34
CA GLU A 352 20.01 -23.14 -16.37
C GLU A 352 21.22 -22.21 -16.18
N GLN A 353 20.97 -20.91 -15.95
CA GLN A 353 22.04 -19.96 -15.69
C GLN A 353 22.84 -20.30 -14.42
N PHE A 354 22.15 -20.70 -13.35
CA PHE A 354 22.80 -21.13 -12.12
C PHE A 354 23.69 -22.37 -12.29
N LYS A 355 23.28 -23.36 -13.13
CA LYS A 355 24.07 -24.54 -13.45
C LYS A 355 25.34 -24.26 -14.27
N VAL A 356 25.32 -23.18 -15.05
CA VAL A 356 26.49 -22.77 -15.86
C VAL A 356 27.54 -22.06 -15.01
N LEU A 357 27.15 -21.48 -13.89
CA LEU A 357 28.04 -20.71 -12.99
C LEU A 357 28.68 -21.57 -11.87
N ASN A 358 28.18 -22.79 -11.67
CA ASN A 358 28.70 -23.78 -10.70
C ASN A 358 29.24 -25.03 -11.42
#